data_86792c5d6ca57fe619a814cd50551220
#
_entry.id   86792c5d6ca57fe619a814cd50551220
#
_cell.length_a   1.000
_cell.length_b   1.000
_cell.length_c   1.000
_cell.angle_alpha   90.00
_cell.angle_beta   90.00
_cell.angle_gamma   90.00
#
_symmetry.space_group_name_H-M   'P 1'
#
loop_
_entity.id
_entity.type
_entity.pdbx_description
1 polymer ?
#
loop_
_entity_poly.entity_id
_entity_poly.type
_entity_poly.pdbx_seq_one_letter_code
_entity_poly.pdbx_strand_id
1 'polypeptide(L)'
;MPRKRSPVLTDHELRLMEVLWIAGKATVADVTERVGTPPLAYNTVLTTLRTLEQKGYVAHEEDRRAFVYRPLVARTQAADSAVSQLLRRFFGNSPGELAVRLLDDTKLSDADLAQIAALLSRKRKASR
;
A
#
# COMPACT_ATOMS: atom_id res chain seq x y z
N MET A 1 -2.51 -12.27 20.85
CA MET A 1 -1.57 -11.21 20.45
C MET A 1 -1.93 -10.66 19.09
N PRO A 2 -2.02 -9.35 18.94
CA PRO A 2 -2.23 -8.79 17.62
C PRO A 2 -1.02 -9.11 16.73
N ARG A 3 -1.28 -9.53 15.51
CA ARG A 3 -0.20 -9.78 14.56
C ARG A 3 0.41 -8.48 14.11
N LYS A 4 1.72 -8.45 14.01
CA LYS A 4 2.38 -7.35 13.35
C LYS A 4 2.03 -7.38 11.87
N ARG A 5 1.63 -6.26 11.34
CA ARG A 5 1.42 -6.12 9.91
C ARG A 5 2.75 -6.28 9.18
N SER A 6 2.73 -7.05 8.11
CA SER A 6 3.85 -7.04 7.19
C SER A 6 3.89 -5.67 6.51
N PRO A 7 5.03 -4.95 6.52
CA PRO A 7 5.06 -3.59 5.98
C PRO A 7 4.94 -3.51 4.47
N VAL A 8 5.20 -4.62 3.77
CA VAL A 8 5.20 -4.63 2.31
C VAL A 8 4.18 -5.63 1.79
N LEU A 9 3.36 -5.20 0.86
CA LEU A 9 2.41 -6.04 0.16
C LEU A 9 3.08 -6.68 -1.04
N THR A 10 2.74 -7.96 -1.31
CA THR A 10 3.11 -8.59 -2.57
C THR A 10 2.32 -7.97 -3.71
N ASP A 11 2.71 -8.26 -4.95
CA ASP A 11 2.01 -7.72 -6.12
C ASP A 11 0.54 -8.16 -6.14
N HIS A 12 0.26 -9.44 -5.88
CA HIS A 12 -1.12 -9.93 -5.82
C HIS A 12 -1.90 -9.26 -4.69
N GLU A 13 -1.28 -9.14 -3.51
CA GLU A 13 -1.90 -8.49 -2.37
C GLU A 13 -2.25 -7.04 -2.67
N LEU A 14 -1.34 -6.32 -3.30
CA LEU A 14 -1.58 -4.93 -3.68
C LEU A 14 -2.74 -4.79 -4.66
N ARG A 15 -2.81 -5.68 -5.66
CA ARG A 15 -3.91 -5.67 -6.63
C ARG A 15 -5.26 -5.84 -5.95
N LEU A 16 -5.34 -6.74 -4.97
CA LEU A 16 -6.58 -6.94 -4.22
C LEU A 16 -6.90 -5.74 -3.33
N MET A 17 -5.89 -5.18 -2.66
CA MET A 17 -6.10 -3.98 -1.85
C MET A 17 -6.57 -2.81 -2.70
N GLU A 18 -6.05 -2.65 -3.92
CA GLU A 18 -6.51 -1.60 -4.83
C GLU A 18 -8.02 -1.69 -5.09
N VAL A 19 -8.53 -2.89 -5.30
CA VAL A 19 -9.97 -3.11 -5.48
C VAL A 19 -10.74 -2.69 -4.23
N LEU A 20 -10.26 -3.11 -3.06
CA LEU A 20 -10.94 -2.82 -1.80
C LEU A 20 -10.89 -1.34 -1.44
N TRP A 21 -9.79 -0.67 -1.72
CA TRP A 21 -9.68 0.77 -1.46
C TRP A 21 -10.68 1.57 -2.32
N ILE A 22 -10.90 1.14 -3.55
CA ILE A 22 -11.87 1.82 -4.44
C ILE A 22 -13.30 1.47 -4.05
N ALA A 23 -13.57 0.19 -3.80
CA ALA A 23 -14.94 -0.30 -3.53
C ALA A 23 -15.41 -0.06 -2.09
N GLY A 24 -14.48 0.06 -1.15
CA GLY A 24 -14.80 0.16 0.28
C GLY A 24 -15.01 -1.20 0.93
N LYS A 25 -15.70 -2.09 0.27
CA LYS A 25 -15.89 -3.49 0.66
C LYS A 25 -16.28 -4.29 -0.57
N ALA A 26 -15.99 -5.59 -0.58
CA ALA A 26 -16.31 -6.45 -1.72
C ALA A 26 -16.29 -7.91 -1.30
N THR A 27 -17.08 -8.72 -1.99
CA THR A 27 -17.04 -10.18 -1.83
C THR A 27 -15.83 -10.73 -2.59
N VAL A 28 -15.49 -12.00 -2.32
CA VAL A 28 -14.42 -12.68 -3.07
C VAL A 28 -14.72 -12.67 -4.57
N ALA A 29 -15.98 -12.91 -4.94
CA ALA A 29 -16.39 -12.90 -6.35
C ALA A 29 -16.20 -11.51 -6.97
N ASP A 30 -16.59 -10.45 -6.25
CA ASP A 30 -16.41 -9.07 -6.73
C ASP A 30 -14.95 -8.75 -6.96
N VAL A 31 -14.08 -9.14 -6.02
CA VAL A 31 -12.65 -8.89 -6.17
C VAL A 31 -12.11 -9.65 -7.37
N THR A 32 -12.52 -10.92 -7.53
CA THR A 32 -12.07 -11.74 -8.64
C THR A 32 -12.41 -11.09 -9.99
N GLU A 33 -13.60 -10.50 -10.10
CA GLU A 33 -14.01 -9.81 -11.32
C GLU A 33 -13.23 -8.52 -11.57
N ARG A 34 -12.84 -7.81 -10.50
CA ARG A 34 -12.30 -6.44 -10.60
C ARG A 34 -10.79 -6.35 -10.58
N VAL A 35 -10.08 -7.44 -10.32
CA VAL A 35 -8.61 -7.37 -10.23
C VAL A 35 -7.92 -7.02 -11.56
N GLY A 36 -8.63 -7.08 -12.66
CA GLY A 36 -8.08 -6.69 -13.95
C GLY A 36 -7.21 -7.75 -14.58
N THR A 37 -6.23 -7.30 -15.36
CA THR A 37 -5.37 -8.15 -16.17
C THR A 37 -3.96 -8.17 -15.61
N PRO A 38 -3.31 -9.33 -15.51
CA PRO A 38 -3.86 -10.66 -15.80
C PRO A 38 -4.88 -11.09 -14.75
N PRO A 39 -5.92 -11.85 -15.15
CA PRO A 39 -6.94 -12.28 -14.19
C PRO A 39 -6.39 -13.27 -13.18
N LEU A 40 -6.98 -13.29 -12.00
CA LEU A 40 -6.64 -14.26 -10.96
C LEU A 40 -7.80 -15.22 -10.76
N ALA A 41 -7.47 -16.48 -10.49
CA ALA A 41 -8.48 -17.49 -10.19
C ALA A 41 -9.14 -17.18 -8.85
N TYR A 42 -10.39 -17.56 -8.70
CA TYR A 42 -11.16 -17.36 -7.48
C TYR A 42 -10.42 -17.88 -6.24
N ASN A 43 -9.86 -19.09 -6.32
CA ASN A 43 -9.14 -19.66 -5.17
C ASN A 43 -7.88 -18.88 -4.82
N THR A 44 -7.20 -18.32 -5.81
CA THR A 44 -6.03 -17.46 -5.58
C THR A 44 -6.47 -16.19 -4.85
N VAL A 45 -7.58 -15.58 -5.28
CA VAL A 45 -8.11 -14.39 -4.62
C VAL A 45 -8.50 -14.70 -3.18
N LEU A 46 -9.21 -15.80 -2.95
CA LEU A 46 -9.62 -16.22 -1.61
C LEU A 46 -8.41 -16.43 -0.69
N THR A 47 -7.41 -17.16 -1.17
CA THR A 47 -6.20 -17.44 -0.39
C THR A 47 -5.44 -16.14 -0.08
N THR A 48 -5.35 -15.25 -1.06
CA THR A 48 -4.67 -13.97 -0.88
C THR A 48 -5.40 -13.09 0.12
N LEU A 49 -6.74 -13.05 0.06
CA LEU A 49 -7.53 -12.30 1.05
C LEU A 49 -7.35 -12.85 2.46
N ARG A 50 -7.29 -14.17 2.61
CA ARG A 50 -7.02 -14.78 3.92
C ARG A 50 -5.64 -14.40 4.44
N THR A 51 -4.65 -14.36 3.57
CA THR A 51 -3.30 -13.93 3.93
C THR A 51 -3.30 -12.46 4.36
N LEU A 52 -4.00 -11.60 3.61
CA LEU A 52 -4.14 -10.19 3.97
C LEU A 52 -4.82 -10.02 5.33
N GLU A 53 -5.81 -10.84 5.63
CA GLU A 53 -6.48 -10.81 6.92
C GLU A 53 -5.53 -11.21 8.05
N GLN A 54 -4.72 -12.24 7.83
CA GLN A 54 -3.70 -12.66 8.79
C GLN A 54 -2.66 -11.56 9.03
N LYS A 55 -2.32 -10.82 7.99
CA LYS A 55 -1.38 -9.70 8.09
C LYS A 55 -1.99 -8.46 8.74
N GLY A 56 -3.30 -8.41 8.91
CA GLY A 56 -3.98 -7.26 9.51
C GLY A 56 -4.40 -6.18 8.55
N TYR A 57 -4.38 -6.43 7.24
CA TYR A 57 -4.76 -5.45 6.24
C TYR A 57 -6.25 -5.41 5.94
N VAL A 58 -6.95 -6.53 6.13
CA VAL A 58 -8.39 -6.62 5.87
C VAL A 58 -9.10 -7.37 6.98
N ALA A 59 -10.40 -7.17 7.06
CA ALA A 59 -11.30 -7.97 7.88
C ALA A 59 -12.45 -8.41 7.01
N HIS A 60 -13.13 -9.47 7.43
CA HIS A 60 -14.32 -9.92 6.72
C HIS A 60 -15.48 -10.12 7.67
N GLU A 61 -16.68 -10.06 7.13
CA GLU A 61 -17.89 -10.46 7.82
C GLU A 61 -18.76 -11.25 6.83
N GLU A 62 -19.62 -12.08 7.37
CA GLU A 62 -20.52 -12.87 6.54
C GLU A 62 -21.80 -12.10 6.29
N ASP A 63 -22.19 -11.98 5.02
CA ASP A 63 -23.43 -11.36 4.60
C ASP A 63 -24.09 -12.25 3.57
N ARG A 64 -25.26 -12.79 3.88
CA ARG A 64 -26.03 -13.65 2.99
C ARG A 64 -25.20 -14.80 2.40
N ARG A 65 -24.45 -15.48 3.26
CA ARG A 65 -23.58 -16.62 2.90
C ARG A 65 -22.36 -16.25 2.06
N ALA A 66 -22.10 -14.97 1.89
CA ALA A 66 -20.87 -14.51 1.24
C ALA A 66 -19.98 -13.81 2.26
N PHE A 67 -18.68 -14.01 2.16
CA PHE A 67 -17.74 -13.23 2.95
C PHE A 67 -17.47 -11.91 2.23
N VAL A 68 -17.69 -10.83 2.98
CA VAL A 68 -17.45 -9.47 2.48
C VAL A 68 -16.21 -8.94 3.18
N TYR A 69 -15.19 -8.62 2.39
CA TYR A 69 -13.90 -8.11 2.89
C TYR A 69 -13.88 -6.59 2.81
N ARG A 70 -13.26 -5.96 3.80
CA ARG A 70 -13.06 -4.52 3.83
C ARG A 70 -11.64 -4.19 4.27
N PRO A 71 -11.05 -3.10 3.77
CA PRO A 71 -9.70 -2.73 4.18
C PRO A 71 -9.69 -2.18 5.62
N LEU A 72 -8.69 -2.57 6.38
CA LEU A 72 -8.40 -2.01 7.71
C LEU A 72 -7.29 -0.98 7.65
N VAL A 73 -6.52 -0.97 6.59
CA VAL A 73 -5.35 -0.12 6.40
C VAL A 73 -5.61 0.76 5.19
N ALA A 74 -5.47 2.07 5.34
CA ALA A 74 -5.63 2.99 4.22
C ALA A 74 -4.44 2.87 3.25
N ARG A 75 -4.64 3.27 2.00
CA ARG A 75 -3.58 3.26 0.98
C ARG A 75 -2.34 4.03 1.46
N THR A 76 -2.54 5.21 2.07
CA THR A 76 -1.44 6.03 2.56
C THR A 76 -0.65 5.32 3.66
N GLN A 77 -1.34 4.61 4.56
CA GLN A 77 -0.68 3.84 5.61
C GLN A 77 0.16 2.71 5.03
N ALA A 78 -0.36 2.01 4.01
CA ALA A 78 0.37 0.95 3.34
C ALA A 78 1.61 1.51 2.62
N ALA A 79 1.47 2.65 1.96
CA ALA A 79 2.59 3.32 1.28
C ALA A 79 3.66 3.74 2.28
N ASP A 80 3.26 4.32 3.42
CA ASP A 80 4.20 4.75 4.46
C ASP A 80 4.98 3.55 5.03
N SER A 81 4.29 2.43 5.23
CA SER A 81 4.94 1.20 5.70
C SER A 81 5.96 0.67 4.70
N ALA A 82 5.62 0.74 3.40
CA ALA A 82 6.53 0.31 2.35
C ALA A 82 7.78 1.20 2.29
N VAL A 83 7.62 2.52 2.41
CA VAL A 83 8.73 3.45 2.45
C VAL A 83 9.63 3.17 3.67
N SER A 84 9.01 2.96 4.84
CA SER A 84 9.78 2.66 6.07
C SER A 84 10.61 1.39 5.92
N GLN A 85 10.05 0.35 5.32
CA GLN A 85 10.80 -0.89 5.11
C GLN A 85 11.92 -0.70 4.10
N LEU A 86 11.68 0.03 3.03
CA LEU A 86 12.70 0.34 2.03
C LEU A 86 13.89 1.06 2.69
N LEU A 87 13.61 2.05 3.54
CA LEU A 87 14.63 2.79 4.26
C LEU A 87 15.46 1.87 5.16
N ARG A 88 14.82 0.98 5.91
CA ARG A 88 15.54 0.06 6.79
C ARG A 88 16.40 -0.92 6.02
N ARG A 89 15.89 -1.44 4.91
CA ARG A 89 16.57 -2.51 4.17
C ARG A 89 17.73 -2.02 3.32
N PHE A 90 17.58 -0.86 2.69
CA PHE A 90 18.52 -0.43 1.67
C PHE A 90 19.20 0.91 1.94
N PHE A 91 18.70 1.70 2.87
CA PHE A 91 19.19 3.07 3.07
C PHE A 91 19.60 3.37 4.52
N GLY A 92 19.79 2.34 5.33
CA GLY A 92 20.26 2.52 6.71
C GLY A 92 19.39 3.48 7.52
N ASN A 93 18.08 3.49 7.27
CA ASN A 93 17.12 4.41 7.89
C ASN A 93 17.38 5.88 7.56
N SER A 94 18.03 6.19 6.44
CA SER A 94 18.30 7.57 6.05
C SER A 94 17.33 8.06 4.98
N PRO A 95 16.32 8.88 5.36
CA PRO A 95 15.44 9.49 4.35
C PRO A 95 16.21 10.39 3.38
N GLY A 96 17.30 11.02 3.85
CA GLY A 96 18.11 11.87 3.00
C GLY A 96 18.78 11.11 1.87
N GLU A 97 19.30 9.90 2.15
CA GLU A 97 19.90 9.07 1.10
C GLU A 97 18.89 8.67 0.05
N LEU A 98 17.67 8.31 0.47
CA LEU A 98 16.60 7.97 -0.47
C LEU A 98 16.23 9.19 -1.32
N ALA A 99 16.05 10.34 -0.68
CA ALA A 99 15.67 11.57 -1.38
C ALA A 99 16.72 11.98 -2.42
N VAL A 100 18.00 11.92 -2.05
CA VAL A 100 19.10 12.24 -2.96
C VAL A 100 19.10 11.30 -4.16
N ARG A 101 18.92 10.00 -3.93
CA ARG A 101 18.87 9.03 -5.02
C ARG A 101 17.72 9.30 -5.96
N LEU A 102 16.54 9.60 -5.42
CA LEU A 102 15.37 9.91 -6.25
C LEU A 102 15.57 11.17 -7.09
N LEU A 103 16.21 12.19 -6.51
CA LEU A 103 16.48 13.44 -7.22
C LEU A 103 17.55 13.28 -8.30
N ASP A 104 18.56 12.43 -8.06
CA ASP A 104 19.64 12.20 -9.03
C ASP A 104 19.24 11.26 -10.17
N ASP A 105 18.61 10.13 -9.84
CA ASP A 105 18.45 9.01 -10.78
C ASP A 105 17.12 9.01 -11.51
N THR A 106 16.15 9.78 -11.04
CA THR A 106 14.79 9.75 -11.58
C THR A 106 14.47 11.08 -12.24
N LYS A 107 13.83 11.01 -13.41
CA LYS A 107 13.34 12.23 -14.07
C LYS A 107 12.12 12.74 -13.32
N LEU A 108 12.24 13.95 -12.82
CA LEU A 108 11.15 14.63 -12.15
C LEU A 108 10.58 15.72 -13.04
N SER A 109 9.26 15.90 -13.00
CA SER A 109 8.61 16.98 -13.71
C SER A 109 8.91 18.32 -13.03
N ASP A 110 8.71 19.41 -13.77
CA ASP A 110 8.84 20.76 -13.18
C ASP A 110 7.87 20.95 -12.02
N ALA A 111 6.67 20.37 -12.14
CA ALA A 111 5.68 20.42 -11.05
C ALA A 111 6.18 19.69 -9.80
N ASP A 112 6.78 18.50 -9.97
CA ASP A 112 7.36 17.75 -8.86
C ASP A 112 8.48 18.52 -8.19
N LEU A 113 9.38 19.11 -8.99
CA LEU A 113 10.50 19.90 -8.47
C LEU A 113 10.01 21.12 -7.68
N ALA A 114 8.99 21.80 -8.18
CA ALA A 114 8.41 22.94 -7.48
C ALA A 114 7.79 22.54 -6.16
N GLN A 115 7.07 21.41 -6.13
CA GLN A 115 6.45 20.91 -4.92
C GLN A 115 7.49 20.50 -3.87
N ILE A 116 8.55 19.83 -4.31
CA ILE A 116 9.65 19.42 -3.43
C ILE A 116 10.35 20.67 -2.88
N ALA A 117 10.65 21.66 -3.72
CA ALA A 117 11.29 22.89 -3.29
C ALA A 117 10.47 23.63 -2.24
N ALA A 118 9.15 23.72 -2.46
CA ALA A 118 8.24 24.35 -1.50
C ALA A 118 8.24 23.64 -0.16
N LEU A 119 8.23 22.30 -0.18
CA LEU A 119 8.26 21.49 1.04
C LEU A 119 9.58 21.66 1.78
N LEU A 120 10.71 21.69 1.07
CA LEU A 120 12.02 21.91 1.67
C LEU A 120 12.10 23.27 2.36
N SER A 121 11.57 24.31 1.73
CA SER A 121 11.51 25.64 2.34
C SER A 121 10.72 25.65 3.66
N ARG A 122 9.57 24.99 3.68
CA ARG A 122 8.75 24.90 4.87
C ARG A 122 9.47 24.16 6.00
N LYS A 123 10.14 23.06 5.67
CA LYS A 123 10.86 22.25 6.66
C LYS A 123 12.04 23.00 7.26
N ARG A 124 12.77 23.76 6.45
CA ARG A 124 13.89 24.56 6.93
C ARG A 124 13.41 25.66 7.89
N LYS A 125 12.29 26.32 7.57
CA LYS A 125 11.71 27.33 8.46
C LYS A 125 11.25 26.73 9.78
N ALA A 126 10.63 25.55 9.74
CA ALA A 126 10.15 24.87 10.93
C ALA A 126 11.29 24.38 11.83
N SER A 127 12.49 24.16 11.29
CA SER A 127 13.65 23.65 12.02
C SER A 127 14.45 24.74 12.74
N ARG A 128 14.13 26.00 12.52
CA ARG A 128 14.84 27.14 13.15
C ARG A 128 14.32 27.48 14.52
#